data_1de1b01dca4a576620ff32e65da57430
#
_entry.id   1de1b01dca4a576620ff32e65da57430
#
_cell.length_a   1.000
_cell.length_b   1.000
_cell.length_c   1.000
_cell.angle_alpha   90.00
_cell.angle_beta   90.00
_cell.angle_gamma   90.00
#
_symmetry.space_group_name_H-M   'P 1'
#
loop_
_entity.id
_entity.type
_entity.pdbx_description
1 polymer ?
#
loop_
_entity_poly.entity_id
_entity_poly.type
_entity_poly.pdbx_seq_one_letter_code
_entity_poly.pdbx_strand_id
1 'polypeptide(L)'
;MRRTIAVLIAMSALAVGLTALAAAQPVTSCCNSLSLTPSGPQNQEPVFQDLAKSGKKCWIGEVNYFTWEFDKTPKMGTSILIIKLYDRDGKRVTDVAITGQSDMPSMRGAHDSGEVAFKLNKAGDYLLPVNVVMPGDWEVRLTFSRNGIVIFRGRVVLDV
;
A
#
# COMPACT_ATOMS: atom_id res chain seq x y z
N MET A 1 -6.18 -14.91 46.93
CA MET A 1 -7.65 -14.96 46.86
C MET A 1 -8.06 -15.28 45.43
N ARG A 2 -8.47 -16.53 45.23
CA ARG A 2 -8.92 -17.04 43.91
C ARG A 2 -10.44 -16.77 43.78
N ARG A 3 -10.86 -16.14 42.69
CA ARG A 3 -12.28 -16.07 42.31
C ARG A 3 -12.46 -16.75 40.95
N THR A 4 -12.95 -17.97 41.03
CA THR A 4 -13.48 -18.77 39.91
C THR A 4 -14.87 -18.26 39.56
N ILE A 5 -15.11 -17.92 38.31
CA ILE A 5 -16.44 -17.62 37.78
C ILE A 5 -16.81 -18.77 36.85
N ALA A 6 -17.82 -19.52 37.21
CA ALA A 6 -18.43 -20.57 36.41
C ALA A 6 -19.40 -19.96 35.41
N VAL A 7 -19.30 -20.35 34.15
CA VAL A 7 -20.24 -19.99 33.09
C VAL A 7 -21.16 -21.18 32.86
N LEU A 8 -22.43 -20.96 33.09
CA LEU A 8 -23.53 -21.87 32.80
C LEU A 8 -23.85 -21.88 31.29
N ILE A 9 -23.84 -23.07 30.73
CA ILE A 9 -24.32 -23.36 29.39
C ILE A 9 -25.80 -23.68 29.46
N ALA A 10 -26.65 -22.92 28.81
CA ALA A 10 -28.03 -23.26 28.55
C ALA A 10 -28.20 -23.70 27.10
N MET A 11 -28.43 -25.01 26.94
CA MET A 11 -28.95 -25.60 25.68
C MET A 11 -30.46 -25.42 25.65
N SER A 12 -31.00 -24.95 24.55
CA SER A 12 -32.39 -25.19 24.18
C SER A 12 -32.48 -25.52 22.71
N ALA A 13 -32.77 -26.79 22.44
CA ALA A 13 -33.22 -27.31 21.15
C ALA A 13 -34.74 -27.16 21.12
N LEU A 14 -35.27 -26.73 19.98
CA LEU A 14 -36.62 -27.12 19.57
C LEU A 14 -36.70 -27.21 18.07
N ALA A 15 -37.24 -28.32 17.64
CA ALA A 15 -37.39 -28.82 16.29
C ALA A 15 -38.77 -28.45 15.69
N VAL A 16 -38.90 -28.78 14.40
CA VAL A 16 -40.08 -29.17 13.62
C VAL A 16 -40.85 -28.08 12.88
N GLY A 17 -40.98 -28.30 11.58
CA GLY A 17 -41.95 -27.63 10.72
C GLY A 17 -41.72 -27.87 9.24
N LEU A 18 -42.04 -29.06 8.77
CA LEU A 18 -42.20 -29.54 7.41
C LEU A 18 -43.38 -28.84 6.74
N THR A 19 -43.24 -28.32 5.48
CA THR A 19 -44.20 -28.56 4.40
C THR A 19 -43.71 -27.99 3.08
N ALA A 20 -43.62 -28.87 2.11
CA ALA A 20 -43.41 -28.58 0.70
C ALA A 20 -44.73 -28.12 0.07
N LEU A 21 -44.67 -27.14 -0.83
CA LEU A 21 -45.63 -26.99 -1.90
C LEU A 21 -44.92 -26.51 -3.16
N ALA A 22 -44.77 -27.38 -4.10
CA ALA A 22 -44.34 -27.11 -5.45
C ALA A 22 -45.43 -26.37 -6.22
N ALA A 23 -45.15 -25.22 -6.75
CA ALA A 23 -45.93 -24.56 -7.78
C ALA A 23 -45.04 -24.33 -8.97
N ALA A 24 -45.22 -25.12 -9.99
CA ALA A 24 -44.64 -24.92 -11.32
C ALA A 24 -45.28 -23.68 -11.96
N GLN A 25 -44.47 -22.73 -12.40
CA GLN A 25 -44.90 -21.66 -13.26
C GLN A 25 -44.22 -21.74 -14.63
N PRO A 26 -44.94 -21.47 -15.73
CA PRO A 26 -44.43 -21.64 -17.07
C PRO A 26 -43.44 -20.50 -17.42
N VAL A 27 -42.34 -20.92 -17.97
CA VAL A 27 -41.31 -20.07 -18.56
C VAL A 27 -41.83 -19.35 -19.79
N THR A 28 -42.08 -18.09 -19.70
CA THR A 28 -42.12 -17.21 -20.88
C THR A 28 -40.73 -16.68 -21.15
N SER A 29 -40.14 -17.23 -22.18
CA SER A 29 -38.87 -16.83 -22.76
C SER A 29 -38.99 -15.41 -23.29
N CYS A 30 -38.27 -14.45 -22.67
CA CYS A 30 -37.84 -13.23 -23.32
C CYS A 30 -36.32 -13.17 -23.24
N CYS A 31 -35.71 -13.44 -24.38
CA CYS A 31 -34.29 -13.25 -24.60
C CYS A 31 -33.92 -11.80 -24.32
N ASN A 32 -33.33 -11.52 -23.16
CA ASN A 32 -32.54 -10.33 -22.95
C ASN A 32 -31.13 -10.80 -22.59
N SER A 33 -30.34 -10.98 -23.64
CA SER A 33 -28.91 -11.24 -23.52
C SER A 33 -28.20 -10.04 -22.93
N LEU A 34 -28.31 -9.89 -21.61
CA LEU A 34 -27.33 -9.11 -20.86
C LEU A 34 -26.07 -9.97 -20.81
N SER A 35 -25.18 -9.72 -21.74
CA SER A 35 -23.80 -10.19 -21.67
C SER A 35 -23.17 -9.58 -20.40
N LEU A 36 -23.31 -10.29 -19.28
CA LEU A 36 -22.44 -10.13 -18.15
C LEU A 36 -21.08 -10.68 -18.60
N THR A 37 -20.30 -9.83 -19.26
CA THR A 37 -18.86 -10.04 -19.37
C THR A 37 -18.36 -10.08 -17.92
N PRO A 38 -17.82 -11.21 -17.44
CA PRO A 38 -17.08 -11.20 -16.19
C PRO A 38 -15.92 -10.23 -16.40
N SER A 39 -15.96 -9.09 -15.72
CA SER A 39 -14.81 -8.23 -15.61
C SER A 39 -13.72 -9.09 -14.99
N GLY A 40 -12.79 -9.58 -15.82
CA GLY A 40 -11.58 -10.22 -15.34
C GLY A 40 -10.88 -9.27 -14.37
N PRO A 41 -9.96 -9.75 -13.54
CA PRO A 41 -9.25 -8.91 -12.60
C PRO A 41 -8.64 -7.76 -13.41
N GLN A 42 -9.25 -6.57 -13.28
CA GLN A 42 -8.68 -5.37 -13.85
C GLN A 42 -7.36 -5.20 -13.11
N ASN A 43 -6.28 -5.33 -13.85
CA ASN A 43 -4.92 -5.08 -13.40
C ASN A 43 -4.79 -3.57 -13.18
N GLN A 44 -5.51 -3.03 -12.16
CA GLN A 44 -5.45 -1.63 -11.80
C GLN A 44 -4.03 -1.39 -11.29
N GLU A 45 -3.30 -0.53 -11.99
CA GLU A 45 -2.02 -0.08 -11.48
C GLU A 45 -2.17 0.40 -10.04
N PRO A 46 -1.26 0.03 -9.14
CA PRO A 46 -1.35 0.42 -7.75
C PRO A 46 -1.37 1.96 -7.64
N VAL A 47 -2.35 2.48 -6.92
CA VAL A 47 -2.48 3.93 -6.68
C VAL A 47 -1.39 4.38 -5.71
N PHE A 48 -0.61 5.39 -6.11
CA PHE A 48 0.40 6.04 -5.28
C PHE A 48 -0.08 7.43 -4.88
N GLN A 49 0.02 7.75 -3.60
CA GLN A 49 -0.30 9.07 -3.06
C GLN A 49 0.87 10.03 -3.29
N ASP A 50 0.59 11.23 -3.78
CA ASP A 50 1.61 12.29 -3.86
C ASP A 50 2.05 12.69 -2.46
N LEU A 51 3.36 12.67 -2.21
CA LEU A 51 3.90 13.01 -0.91
C LEU A 51 3.96 14.53 -0.70
N ALA A 52 3.78 14.93 0.55
CA ALA A 52 4.02 16.31 0.95
C ALA A 52 5.49 16.69 0.66
N LYS A 53 5.76 18.01 0.63
CA LYS A 53 7.12 18.54 0.39
C LYS A 53 8.15 17.92 1.34
N SER A 54 9.40 17.84 0.87
CA SER A 54 10.55 17.37 1.64
C SER A 54 10.57 17.95 3.06
N GLY A 55 10.90 17.12 4.05
CA GLY A 55 10.93 17.46 5.47
C GLY A 55 9.57 17.54 6.16
N LYS A 56 8.45 17.44 5.44
CA LYS A 56 7.12 17.42 6.05
C LYS A 56 6.71 16.01 6.47
N LYS A 57 5.85 15.94 7.50
CA LYS A 57 5.30 14.67 7.99
C LYS A 57 4.30 14.11 6.98
N CYS A 58 4.52 12.88 6.56
CA CYS A 58 3.60 12.08 5.77
C CYS A 58 3.07 10.95 6.67
N TRP A 59 1.76 10.88 6.89
CA TRP A 59 1.16 9.89 7.77
C TRP A 59 0.90 8.57 7.06
N ILE A 60 1.17 7.48 7.76
CA ILE A 60 0.81 6.10 7.39
C ILE A 60 -0.28 5.64 8.36
N GLY A 61 -1.53 5.78 7.94
CA GLY A 61 -2.67 5.61 8.85
C GLY A 61 -2.60 6.59 10.01
N GLU A 62 -2.98 6.13 11.20
CA GLU A 62 -3.02 6.96 12.42
C GLU A 62 -1.85 6.69 13.40
N VAL A 63 -1.00 5.73 13.09
CA VAL A 63 -0.03 5.17 14.03
C VAL A 63 1.41 5.58 13.74
N ASN A 64 1.75 5.73 12.47
CA ASN A 64 3.11 6.05 12.04
C ASN A 64 3.12 7.28 11.13
N TYR A 65 4.24 7.98 11.11
CA TYR A 65 4.52 8.99 10.12
C TYR A 65 6.00 8.91 9.69
N PHE A 66 6.28 9.41 8.51
CA PHE A 66 7.66 9.54 8.04
C PHE A 66 7.92 10.94 7.49
N THR A 67 9.20 11.27 7.42
CA THR A 67 9.71 12.40 6.66
C THR A 67 10.68 11.87 5.61
N TRP A 68 10.77 12.57 4.49
CA TRP A 68 11.71 12.24 3.44
C TRP A 68 12.51 13.47 3.03
N GLU A 69 13.74 13.25 2.60
CA GLU A 69 14.62 14.29 2.08
C GLU A 69 15.68 13.66 1.17
N PHE A 70 16.30 14.45 0.32
CA PHE A 70 17.49 14.03 -0.40
C PHE A 70 18.72 14.56 0.34
N ASP A 71 19.84 13.83 0.24
CA ASP A 71 21.16 14.25 0.79
C ASP A 71 21.65 15.56 0.16
N LYS A 72 21.25 15.84 -1.06
CA LYS A 72 21.54 17.07 -1.81
C LYS A 72 20.39 17.33 -2.78
N THR A 73 20.29 18.55 -3.30
CA THR A 73 19.32 18.87 -4.36
C THR A 73 19.51 17.90 -5.53
N PRO A 74 18.47 17.15 -5.93
CA PRO A 74 18.56 16.22 -7.04
C PRO A 74 19.03 16.90 -8.32
N LYS A 75 20.01 16.31 -8.97
CA LYS A 75 20.58 16.71 -10.25
C LYS A 75 20.95 15.46 -11.02
N MET A 76 21.37 15.59 -12.26
CA MET A 76 21.96 14.48 -13.01
C MET A 76 23.03 13.76 -12.17
N GLY A 77 22.99 12.45 -12.16
CA GLY A 77 23.81 11.57 -11.36
C GLY A 77 23.04 11.00 -10.15
N THR A 78 23.77 10.49 -9.16
CA THR A 78 23.18 9.81 -8.01
C THR A 78 22.97 10.77 -6.84
N SER A 79 21.73 10.76 -6.29
CA SER A 79 21.35 11.39 -5.03
C SER A 79 20.78 10.34 -4.08
N ILE A 80 20.94 10.51 -2.78
CA ILE A 80 20.40 9.55 -1.81
C ILE A 80 19.08 10.08 -1.26
N LEU A 81 18.01 9.34 -1.51
CA LEU A 81 16.72 9.55 -0.85
C LEU A 81 16.77 8.95 0.55
N ILE A 82 16.49 9.76 1.54
CA ILE A 82 16.53 9.42 2.97
C ILE A 82 15.11 9.45 3.50
N ILE A 83 14.67 8.37 4.13
CA ILE A 83 13.38 8.29 4.81
C ILE A 83 13.62 8.04 6.30
N LYS A 84 12.98 8.86 7.13
CA LYS A 84 13.00 8.75 8.60
C LYS A 84 11.60 8.39 9.06
N LEU A 85 11.40 7.17 9.55
CA LEU A 85 10.11 6.65 9.98
C LEU A 85 9.97 6.70 11.50
N TYR A 86 8.81 7.14 11.97
CA TYR A 86 8.50 7.34 13.38
C TYR A 86 7.13 6.75 13.72
N ASP A 87 6.94 6.34 14.96
CA ASP A 87 5.64 6.10 15.54
C ASP A 87 4.97 7.43 15.96
N ARG A 88 3.75 7.33 16.48
CA ARG A 88 2.96 8.48 16.96
C ARG A 88 3.67 9.28 18.05
N ASP A 89 4.48 8.61 18.88
CA ASP A 89 5.20 9.20 20.01
C ASP A 89 6.56 9.81 19.58
N GLY A 90 6.90 9.71 18.30
CA GLY A 90 8.15 10.25 17.73
C GLY A 90 9.34 9.32 17.89
N LYS A 91 9.14 8.07 18.29
CA LYS A 91 10.20 7.07 18.36
C LYS A 91 10.48 6.49 16.97
N ARG A 92 11.74 6.18 16.69
CA ARG A 92 12.15 5.58 15.41
C ARG A 92 11.56 4.19 15.24
N VAL A 93 11.05 3.94 14.04
CA VAL A 93 10.48 2.65 13.60
C VAL A 93 11.39 2.07 12.53
N THR A 94 11.85 0.83 12.73
CA THR A 94 12.79 0.14 11.83
C THR A 94 12.32 -1.24 11.42
N ASP A 95 11.09 -1.61 11.76
CA ASP A 95 10.46 -2.90 11.45
C ASP A 95 9.58 -2.89 10.18
N VAL A 96 9.72 -1.84 9.37
CA VAL A 96 9.00 -1.70 8.09
C VAL A 96 10.00 -1.92 6.95
N ALA A 97 9.66 -2.75 6.00
CA ALA A 97 10.40 -2.86 4.75
C ALA A 97 9.92 -1.78 3.79
N ILE A 98 10.86 -1.05 3.18
CA ILE A 98 10.56 -0.01 2.21
C ILE A 98 11.27 -0.38 0.90
N THR A 99 10.52 -0.36 -0.21
CA THR A 99 11.06 -0.43 -1.56
C THR A 99 10.83 0.87 -2.29
N GLY A 100 11.70 1.20 -3.21
CA GLY A 100 11.59 2.36 -4.08
C GLY A 100 11.85 1.99 -5.52
N GLN A 101 11.16 2.65 -6.44
CA GLN A 101 11.32 2.51 -7.88
C GLN A 101 11.37 3.90 -8.49
N SER A 102 12.43 4.23 -9.20
CA SER A 102 12.56 5.50 -9.92
C SER A 102 12.30 5.30 -11.40
N ASP A 103 11.53 6.21 -12.01
CA ASP A 103 11.18 6.20 -13.42
C ASP A 103 10.89 7.63 -13.89
N MET A 104 10.79 7.82 -15.19
CA MET A 104 10.35 9.07 -15.82
C MET A 104 8.88 8.94 -16.25
N PRO A 105 7.94 9.70 -15.68
CA PRO A 105 6.53 9.65 -16.10
C PRO A 105 6.30 9.91 -17.57
N SER A 106 7.07 10.83 -18.17
CA SER A 106 7.00 11.15 -19.62
C SER A 106 7.56 10.05 -20.52
N MET A 107 8.39 9.14 -19.99
CA MET A 107 9.07 8.08 -20.74
C MET A 107 9.01 6.75 -19.98
N ARG A 108 7.82 6.36 -19.53
CA ARG A 108 7.62 5.19 -18.67
C ARG A 108 8.31 3.94 -19.18
N GLY A 109 9.06 3.29 -18.28
CA GLY A 109 9.79 2.06 -18.53
C GLY A 109 11.12 2.23 -19.25
N ALA A 110 11.42 3.40 -19.83
CA ALA A 110 12.69 3.63 -20.51
C ALA A 110 13.86 3.77 -19.52
N HIS A 111 13.57 4.32 -18.34
CA HIS A 111 14.55 4.59 -17.27
C HIS A 111 14.12 4.02 -15.92
N ASP A 112 13.30 2.98 -15.96
CA ASP A 112 12.81 2.29 -14.76
C ASP A 112 13.97 1.57 -14.04
N SER A 113 14.18 1.92 -12.77
CA SER A 113 15.18 1.25 -11.93
C SER A 113 14.76 -0.14 -11.45
N GLY A 114 13.49 -0.54 -11.67
CA GLY A 114 12.88 -1.64 -10.95
C GLY A 114 12.73 -1.34 -9.45
N GLU A 115 12.10 -2.25 -8.73
CA GLU A 115 11.97 -2.14 -7.28
C GLU A 115 13.30 -2.42 -6.58
N VAL A 116 13.78 -1.45 -5.80
CA VAL A 116 15.02 -1.53 -5.02
C VAL A 116 14.69 -1.36 -3.54
N ALA A 117 15.18 -2.27 -2.70
CA ALA A 117 14.99 -2.16 -1.26
C ALA A 117 15.85 -1.03 -0.66
N PHE A 118 15.24 -0.26 0.23
CA PHE A 118 15.98 0.71 1.04
C PHE A 118 16.92 0.01 2.01
N LYS A 119 18.10 0.58 2.21
CA LYS A 119 19.08 0.12 3.19
C LYS A 119 18.91 0.90 4.49
N LEU A 120 18.75 0.18 5.60
CA LEU A 120 18.70 0.77 6.93
C LEU A 120 20.11 1.07 7.42
N ASN A 121 20.39 2.30 7.84
CA ASN A 121 21.66 2.68 8.44
C ASN A 121 21.66 2.46 9.98
N LYS A 122 22.79 2.66 10.63
CA LYS A 122 22.93 2.53 12.09
C LYS A 122 22.10 3.56 12.89
N ALA A 123 21.74 4.69 12.28
CA ALA A 123 20.91 5.72 12.89
C ALA A 123 19.40 5.44 12.76
N GLY A 124 19.02 4.35 12.06
CA GLY A 124 17.64 4.00 11.79
C GLY A 124 17.03 4.78 10.61
N ASP A 125 17.85 5.37 9.73
CA ASP A 125 17.36 5.98 8.50
C ASP A 125 17.37 4.97 7.36
N TYR A 126 16.37 5.04 6.52
CA TYR A 126 16.26 4.26 5.30
C TYR A 126 16.85 5.04 4.13
N LEU A 127 17.74 4.44 3.39
CA LEU A 127 18.53 5.07 2.32
C LEU A 127 18.29 4.36 0.99
N LEU A 128 17.99 5.13 -0.07
CA LEU A 128 17.89 4.64 -1.44
C LEU A 128 18.73 5.52 -2.37
N PRO A 129 19.71 4.98 -3.09
CA PRO A 129 20.35 5.71 -4.18
C PRO A 129 19.39 5.83 -5.37
N VAL A 130 19.12 7.07 -5.79
CA VAL A 130 18.32 7.41 -6.96
C VAL A 130 19.25 7.98 -8.01
N ASN A 131 19.30 7.34 -9.17
CA ASN A 131 20.17 7.75 -10.28
C ASN A 131 19.36 8.45 -11.37
N VAL A 132 19.58 9.76 -11.52
CA VAL A 132 19.00 10.59 -12.57
C VAL A 132 19.93 10.63 -13.75
N VAL A 133 19.55 10.04 -14.86
CA VAL A 133 20.43 9.88 -16.04
C VAL A 133 20.26 10.97 -17.09
N MET A 134 19.16 11.72 -17.02
CA MET A 134 18.87 12.83 -17.94
C MET A 134 17.97 13.88 -17.28
N PRO A 135 17.94 15.13 -17.79
CA PRO A 135 17.01 16.14 -17.33
C PRO A 135 15.55 15.78 -17.64
N GLY A 136 14.62 16.26 -16.82
CA GLY A 136 13.19 16.12 -17.03
C GLY A 136 12.44 15.72 -15.78
N ASP A 137 11.20 15.24 -15.98
CA ASP A 137 10.31 14.82 -14.91
C ASP A 137 10.66 13.40 -14.42
N TRP A 138 10.95 13.30 -13.13
CA TRP A 138 11.24 12.04 -12.46
C TRP A 138 10.24 11.78 -11.36
N GLU A 139 9.94 10.53 -11.12
CA GLU A 139 9.22 10.09 -9.92
C GLU A 139 9.96 8.97 -9.20
N VAL A 140 9.84 8.96 -7.89
CA VAL A 140 10.25 7.82 -7.06
C VAL A 140 9.02 7.30 -6.36
N ARG A 141 8.59 6.10 -6.74
CA ARG A 141 7.48 5.37 -6.12
C ARG A 141 7.99 4.63 -4.91
N LEU A 142 7.28 4.74 -3.81
CA LEU A 142 7.64 4.15 -2.53
C LEU A 142 6.55 3.18 -2.09
N THR A 143 6.94 1.97 -1.72
CA THR A 143 6.05 0.98 -1.14
C THR A 143 6.55 0.60 0.25
N PHE A 144 5.71 0.80 1.25
CA PHE A 144 5.97 0.43 2.64
C PHE A 144 5.23 -0.84 2.97
N SER A 145 5.91 -1.83 3.55
CA SER A 145 5.32 -3.10 3.93
C SER A 145 5.76 -3.52 5.32
N ARG A 146 4.85 -4.14 6.07
CA ARG A 146 5.13 -4.74 7.37
C ARG A 146 4.62 -6.18 7.36
N ASN A 147 5.48 -7.12 7.70
CA ASN A 147 5.18 -8.56 7.66
C ASN A 147 4.63 -9.03 6.29
N GLY A 148 5.16 -8.47 5.20
CA GLY A 148 4.73 -8.79 3.83
C GLY A 148 3.43 -8.13 3.37
N ILE A 149 2.76 -7.36 4.24
CA ILE A 149 1.53 -6.62 3.89
C ILE A 149 1.89 -5.18 3.58
N VAL A 150 1.44 -4.70 2.41
CA VAL A 150 1.61 -3.30 2.02
C VAL A 150 0.72 -2.42 2.89
N ILE A 151 1.32 -1.46 3.60
CA ILE A 151 0.63 -0.54 4.51
C ILE A 151 0.51 0.88 3.94
N PHE A 152 1.36 1.24 2.96
CA PHE A 152 1.32 2.56 2.33
C PHE A 152 2.04 2.55 0.97
N ARG A 153 1.54 3.37 0.04
CA ARG A 153 2.21 3.68 -1.22
C ARG A 153 2.21 5.19 -1.44
N GLY A 154 3.37 5.73 -1.72
CA GLY A 154 3.53 7.14 -2.02
C GLY A 154 4.53 7.39 -3.14
N ARG A 155 4.48 8.58 -3.73
CA ARG A 155 5.46 8.98 -4.74
C ARG A 155 6.01 10.37 -4.47
N VAL A 156 7.29 10.52 -4.75
CA VAL A 156 8.00 11.79 -4.81
C VAL A 156 8.14 12.16 -6.28
N VAL A 157 7.75 13.36 -6.63
CA VAL A 157 7.95 13.91 -7.99
C VAL A 157 9.05 14.95 -7.93
N LEU A 158 9.96 14.92 -8.89
CA LEU A 158 11.07 15.85 -9.04
C LEU A 158 11.13 16.32 -10.50
N ASP A 159 11.63 17.52 -10.68
CA ASP A 159 12.05 18.06 -11.97
C ASP A 159 13.55 18.39 -11.89
N VAL A 160 14.33 17.87 -12.85
CA VAL A 160 15.81 17.91 -12.82
C VAL A 160 16.35 18.45 -14.15
#